data_285b7b2a8c9ec115a323a8ff704df968
#
_entry.id   285b7b2a8c9ec115a323a8ff704df968
#
_cell.length_a   1.000
_cell.length_b   1.000
_cell.length_c   1.000
_cell.angle_alpha   90.00
_cell.angle_beta   90.00
_cell.angle_gamma   90.00
#
_symmetry.space_group_name_H-M   'P 1'
#
loop_
_entity.id
_entity.type
_entity.pdbx_description
1 polymer ?
#
loop_
_entity_poly.entity_id
_entity_poly.type
_entity_poly.pdbx_seq_one_letter_code
_entity_poly.pdbx_strand_id
1 'polypeptide(L)'
;MTTDLIMNALSNVQEPDLGKDLVTLNMVKDVVINDNNVSFTVVLTTPACPMKDMIMNACINAIKLLVNKEANVTVNFTSNTSTNRMDPKTILGGVKNIIAVVSGKGGVGKSTVSANLALAIAESGAKVGLMDADIYGPSQHIMFGIRGERPLMKENGGKGLIVPIEKFGIKVMSIGLLIDEKQAVVWRGPMVSSAIRQFVSDVDWGELDYLIIDMPPGTGDIHLTMIQTVPVTGVIVVTTPQLVALADAKKGIAMFGQAQLKVPVIGMVENMSYFTPAELPENKYYIFGKNGGKNLAEEFDIPFLGQIPLVQSIREGGDLGIPIMVSDDAISKKAFSEFAGNAVRGIAVKNAGQ
;
A
#
# COMPACT_ATOMS: atom_id res chain seq x y z
N MET A 1 -26.39 -26.33 -19.13
CA MET A 1 -25.08 -25.67 -19.29
C MET A 1 -24.00 -26.65 -18.84
N THR A 2 -22.77 -26.54 -19.38
CA THR A 2 -21.63 -27.39 -18.96
C THR A 2 -20.46 -26.52 -18.51
N THR A 3 -19.57 -27.07 -17.70
CA THR A 3 -18.38 -26.34 -17.22
C THR A 3 -17.51 -25.85 -18.39
N ASP A 4 -17.35 -26.66 -19.46
CA ASP A 4 -16.57 -26.26 -20.63
C ASP A 4 -17.16 -25.05 -21.36
N LEU A 5 -18.48 -24.96 -21.47
CA LEU A 5 -19.14 -23.77 -22.04
C LEU A 5 -18.92 -22.52 -21.20
N ILE A 6 -18.96 -22.64 -19.89
CA ILE A 6 -18.69 -21.54 -18.96
C ILE A 6 -17.22 -21.11 -19.08
N MET A 7 -16.26 -22.06 -19.04
CA MET A 7 -14.84 -21.75 -19.17
C MET A 7 -14.52 -21.12 -20.52
N ASN A 8 -15.14 -21.58 -21.62
CA ASN A 8 -14.98 -20.98 -22.93
C ASN A 8 -15.56 -19.55 -23.00
N ALA A 9 -16.67 -19.28 -22.34
CA ALA A 9 -17.17 -17.93 -22.24
C ALA A 9 -16.24 -17.02 -21.45
N LEU A 10 -15.70 -17.51 -20.32
CA LEU A 10 -14.78 -16.76 -19.45
C LEU A 10 -13.39 -16.55 -20.07
N SER A 11 -12.97 -17.35 -21.05
CA SER A 11 -11.74 -17.11 -21.83
C SER A 11 -11.82 -15.86 -22.73
N ASN A 12 -13.00 -15.26 -22.88
CA ASN A 12 -13.17 -13.96 -23.54
C ASN A 12 -13.08 -12.78 -22.56
N VAL A 13 -12.96 -13.04 -21.25
CA VAL A 13 -12.83 -11.99 -20.24
C VAL A 13 -11.35 -11.80 -19.93
N GLN A 14 -10.83 -10.64 -20.30
CA GLN A 14 -9.44 -10.29 -20.04
C GLN A 14 -9.29 -9.70 -18.61
N GLU A 15 -8.20 -10.07 -17.97
CA GLU A 15 -7.70 -9.36 -16.79
C GLU A 15 -6.98 -8.10 -17.29
N PRO A 16 -7.47 -6.89 -16.92
CA PRO A 16 -7.04 -5.64 -17.57
C PRO A 16 -5.55 -5.32 -17.36
N ASP A 17 -4.99 -5.76 -16.22
CA ASP A 17 -3.64 -5.42 -15.81
C ASP A 17 -2.59 -6.35 -16.38
N LEU A 18 -2.96 -7.62 -16.58
CA LEU A 18 -2.07 -8.66 -17.10
C LEU A 18 -2.24 -8.89 -18.61
N GLY A 19 -3.28 -8.32 -19.22
CA GLY A 19 -3.53 -8.41 -20.67
C GLY A 19 -3.78 -9.83 -21.20
N LYS A 20 -4.18 -10.77 -20.32
CA LYS A 20 -4.52 -12.15 -20.63
C LYS A 20 -5.88 -12.49 -20.09
N ASP A 21 -6.54 -13.51 -20.66
CA ASP A 21 -7.84 -13.94 -20.16
C ASP A 21 -7.77 -14.66 -18.80
N LEU A 22 -8.89 -14.65 -18.08
CA LEU A 22 -8.99 -15.21 -16.73
C LEU A 22 -8.72 -16.72 -16.69
N VAL A 23 -9.04 -17.45 -17.75
CA VAL A 23 -8.87 -18.91 -17.83
C VAL A 23 -7.40 -19.26 -18.06
N THR A 24 -6.73 -18.59 -19.01
CA THR A 24 -5.29 -18.72 -19.26
C THR A 24 -4.47 -18.36 -18.01
N LEU A 25 -4.91 -17.36 -17.24
CA LEU A 25 -4.28 -16.98 -15.97
C LEU A 25 -4.61 -17.93 -14.81
N ASN A 26 -5.44 -18.96 -15.05
CA ASN A 26 -5.88 -19.91 -14.04
C ASN A 26 -6.58 -19.24 -12.82
N MET A 27 -7.25 -18.11 -13.05
CA MET A 27 -7.94 -17.32 -12.03
C MET A 27 -9.36 -17.79 -11.74
N VAL A 28 -9.95 -18.66 -12.60
CA VAL A 28 -11.31 -19.19 -12.39
C VAL A 28 -11.23 -20.53 -11.65
N LYS A 29 -11.97 -20.63 -10.53
CA LYS A 29 -12.04 -21.82 -9.65
C LYS A 29 -13.50 -22.13 -9.28
N ASP A 30 -13.72 -23.35 -8.79
CA ASP A 30 -14.95 -23.79 -8.12
C ASP A 30 -16.22 -23.50 -8.94
N VAL A 31 -16.23 -23.83 -10.23
CA VAL A 31 -17.40 -23.65 -11.10
C VAL A 31 -18.48 -24.64 -10.72
N VAL A 32 -19.63 -24.15 -10.27
CA VAL A 32 -20.81 -24.92 -9.92
C VAL A 32 -21.98 -24.49 -10.79
N ILE A 33 -22.67 -25.47 -11.38
CA ILE A 33 -23.83 -25.23 -12.25
C ILE A 33 -25.02 -26.02 -11.72
N ASN A 34 -26.11 -25.31 -11.42
CA ASN A 34 -27.38 -25.88 -11.01
C ASN A 34 -28.50 -25.26 -11.88
N ASP A 35 -28.95 -26.00 -12.88
CA ASP A 35 -29.92 -25.54 -13.87
C ASP A 35 -29.47 -24.22 -14.55
N ASN A 36 -30.17 -23.11 -14.26
CA ASN A 36 -29.83 -21.77 -14.76
C ASN A 36 -28.92 -20.97 -13.82
N ASN A 37 -28.57 -21.53 -12.63
CA ASN A 37 -27.68 -20.84 -11.70
C ASN A 37 -26.24 -21.30 -11.95
N VAL A 38 -25.36 -20.35 -12.14
CA VAL A 38 -23.91 -20.54 -12.30
C VAL A 38 -23.20 -19.77 -11.22
N SER A 39 -22.36 -20.44 -10.44
CA SER A 39 -21.46 -19.77 -9.49
C SER A 39 -20.03 -20.24 -9.71
N PHE A 40 -19.08 -19.32 -9.53
CA PHE A 40 -17.65 -19.60 -9.58
C PHE A 40 -16.87 -18.59 -8.78
N THR A 41 -15.61 -18.90 -8.53
CA THR A 41 -14.67 -18.03 -7.80
C THR A 41 -13.62 -17.47 -8.75
N VAL A 42 -13.42 -16.16 -8.73
CA VAL A 42 -12.29 -15.49 -9.39
C VAL A 42 -11.21 -15.19 -8.34
N VAL A 43 -10.01 -15.75 -8.55
CA VAL A 43 -8.86 -15.56 -7.67
C VAL A 43 -8.07 -14.35 -8.16
N LEU A 44 -8.18 -13.23 -7.46
CA LEU A 44 -7.46 -12.00 -7.77
C LEU A 44 -6.00 -12.08 -7.29
N THR A 45 -5.11 -11.32 -7.91
CA THR A 45 -3.70 -11.19 -7.51
C THR A 45 -3.51 -10.36 -6.23
N THR A 46 -4.55 -9.63 -5.82
CA THR A 46 -4.58 -8.83 -4.59
C THR A 46 -6.04 -8.63 -4.14
N PRO A 47 -6.32 -8.58 -2.84
CA PRO A 47 -7.67 -8.26 -2.36
C PRO A 47 -8.08 -6.81 -2.68
N ALA A 48 -7.11 -5.90 -2.82
CA ALA A 48 -7.33 -4.47 -3.13
C ALA A 48 -7.43 -4.17 -4.63
N CYS A 49 -7.92 -5.12 -5.46
CA CYS A 49 -8.04 -4.92 -6.89
C CYS A 49 -9.13 -3.86 -7.22
N PRO A 50 -8.77 -2.71 -7.80
CA PRO A 50 -9.76 -1.67 -8.15
C PRO A 50 -10.65 -2.07 -9.33
N MET A 51 -10.27 -3.12 -10.08
CA MET A 51 -10.98 -3.60 -11.26
C MET A 51 -12.01 -4.71 -10.94
N LYS A 52 -12.23 -5.03 -9.67
CA LYS A 52 -13.08 -6.14 -9.21
C LYS A 52 -14.49 -6.08 -9.81
N ASP A 53 -15.14 -4.91 -9.74
CA ASP A 53 -16.50 -4.74 -10.26
C ASP A 53 -16.56 -4.84 -11.79
N MET A 54 -15.52 -4.35 -12.49
CA MET A 54 -15.41 -4.47 -13.94
C MET A 54 -15.25 -5.94 -14.35
N ILE A 55 -14.39 -6.69 -13.70
CA ILE A 55 -14.19 -8.13 -13.94
C ILE A 55 -15.49 -8.88 -13.68
N MET A 56 -16.20 -8.58 -12.57
CA MET A 56 -17.47 -9.18 -12.24
C MET A 56 -18.49 -8.98 -13.36
N ASN A 57 -18.68 -7.74 -13.80
CA ASN A 57 -19.64 -7.41 -14.86
C ASN A 57 -19.26 -8.04 -16.20
N ALA A 58 -17.97 -8.09 -16.52
CA ALA A 58 -17.48 -8.74 -17.74
C ALA A 58 -17.75 -10.25 -17.73
N CYS A 59 -17.54 -10.93 -16.60
CA CYS A 59 -17.86 -12.34 -16.41
C CYS A 59 -19.36 -12.64 -16.58
N ILE A 60 -20.22 -11.83 -15.92
CA ILE A 60 -21.68 -11.96 -16.01
C ILE A 60 -22.11 -11.78 -17.47
N ASN A 61 -21.62 -10.75 -18.14
CA ASN A 61 -21.98 -10.45 -19.52
C ASN A 61 -21.52 -11.57 -20.48
N ALA A 62 -20.30 -12.07 -20.32
CA ALA A 62 -19.75 -13.15 -21.16
C ALA A 62 -20.65 -14.41 -21.08
N ILE A 63 -21.04 -14.83 -19.88
CA ILE A 63 -21.91 -15.99 -19.69
C ILE A 63 -23.30 -15.75 -20.26
N LYS A 64 -23.90 -14.60 -20.02
CA LYS A 64 -25.23 -14.27 -20.56
C LYS A 64 -25.28 -14.17 -22.07
N LEU A 65 -24.22 -13.68 -22.69
CA LEU A 65 -24.15 -13.50 -24.14
C LEU A 65 -23.79 -14.80 -24.87
N LEU A 66 -22.86 -15.58 -24.31
CA LEU A 66 -22.26 -16.71 -25.04
C LEU A 66 -22.81 -18.08 -24.62
N VAL A 67 -23.48 -18.18 -23.45
CA VAL A 67 -23.98 -19.45 -22.95
C VAL A 67 -25.49 -19.47 -22.76
N ASN A 68 -26.03 -18.59 -21.91
CA ASN A 68 -27.46 -18.54 -21.64
C ASN A 68 -27.88 -17.14 -21.12
N LYS A 69 -28.73 -16.46 -21.85
CA LYS A 69 -29.22 -15.12 -21.51
C LYS A 69 -29.98 -15.07 -20.16
N GLU A 70 -30.63 -16.17 -19.80
CA GLU A 70 -31.42 -16.30 -18.56
C GLU A 70 -30.56 -16.85 -17.40
N ALA A 71 -29.24 -16.98 -17.56
CA ALA A 71 -28.37 -17.47 -16.49
C ALA A 71 -28.32 -16.48 -15.32
N ASN A 72 -28.52 -17.02 -14.10
CA ASN A 72 -28.27 -16.31 -12.86
C ASN A 72 -26.83 -16.56 -12.43
N VAL A 73 -25.96 -15.56 -12.61
CA VAL A 73 -24.52 -15.72 -12.43
C VAL A 73 -24.08 -15.09 -11.11
N THR A 74 -23.48 -15.88 -10.25
CA THR A 74 -22.84 -15.43 -8.99
C THR A 74 -21.32 -15.54 -9.11
N VAL A 75 -20.62 -14.41 -9.03
CA VAL A 75 -19.18 -14.35 -9.05
C VAL A 75 -18.66 -14.11 -7.63
N ASN A 76 -17.97 -15.10 -7.09
CA ASN A 76 -17.26 -14.98 -5.81
C ASN A 76 -15.83 -14.52 -6.08
N PHE A 77 -15.28 -13.74 -5.14
CA PHE A 77 -13.90 -13.32 -5.23
C PHE A 77 -13.11 -13.83 -4.05
N THR A 78 -11.92 -14.30 -4.35
CA THR A 78 -10.86 -14.56 -3.37
C THR A 78 -9.58 -13.95 -3.90
N SER A 79 -8.54 -13.88 -3.10
CA SER A 79 -7.27 -13.33 -3.55
C SER A 79 -6.11 -14.21 -3.09
N ASN A 80 -5.11 -14.29 -3.95
CA ASN A 80 -3.82 -14.85 -3.61
C ASN A 80 -2.77 -13.80 -3.92
N THR A 81 -2.38 -13.04 -2.89
CA THR A 81 -1.38 -11.98 -3.04
C THR A 81 -0.07 -12.58 -3.52
N SER A 82 0.32 -12.22 -4.73
CA SER A 82 1.57 -12.68 -5.34
C SER A 82 2.78 -12.01 -4.68
N THR A 83 3.92 -12.71 -4.69
CA THR A 83 5.21 -12.17 -4.25
C THR A 83 6.33 -12.75 -5.10
N ASN A 84 7.31 -11.92 -5.44
CA ASN A 84 8.55 -12.34 -6.09
C ASN A 84 9.73 -12.47 -5.11
N ARG A 85 9.46 -12.45 -3.82
CA ARG A 85 10.51 -12.65 -2.80
C ARG A 85 10.99 -14.09 -2.84
N MET A 86 12.23 -14.27 -3.25
CA MET A 86 12.80 -15.59 -3.60
C MET A 86 13.17 -16.47 -2.42
N ASP A 87 13.22 -15.95 -1.17
CA ASP A 87 13.65 -16.75 -0.02
C ASP A 87 12.81 -16.48 1.23
N PRO A 88 11.95 -17.44 1.65
CA PRO A 88 11.19 -17.33 2.88
C PRO A 88 12.06 -17.44 4.17
N LYS A 89 13.34 -17.78 4.06
CA LYS A 89 14.28 -17.82 5.20
C LYS A 89 14.93 -16.46 5.48
N THR A 90 14.66 -15.43 4.66
CA THR A 90 15.16 -14.08 4.86
C THR A 90 14.41 -13.34 5.97
N ILE A 91 14.98 -12.24 6.41
CA ILE A 91 14.33 -11.26 7.29
C ILE A 91 12.92 -10.95 6.79
N LEU A 92 11.91 -11.01 7.66
CA LEU A 92 10.51 -10.82 7.34
C LEU A 92 9.92 -11.89 6.38
N GLY A 93 10.31 -13.16 6.56
CA GLY A 93 9.90 -14.28 5.69
C GLY A 93 8.38 -14.48 5.57
N GLY A 94 7.60 -14.14 6.61
CA GLY A 94 6.12 -14.20 6.60
C GLY A 94 5.43 -13.02 5.87
N VAL A 95 6.19 -12.03 5.36
CA VAL A 95 5.62 -10.86 4.69
C VAL A 95 5.77 -11.01 3.18
N LYS A 96 4.66 -10.97 2.43
CA LYS A 96 4.67 -11.16 0.98
C LYS A 96 5.23 -9.95 0.23
N ASN A 97 4.79 -8.75 0.57
CA ASN A 97 5.20 -7.52 -0.10
C ASN A 97 5.60 -6.45 0.92
N ILE A 98 6.74 -5.81 0.71
CA ILE A 98 7.25 -4.75 1.57
C ILE A 98 7.35 -3.46 0.75
N ILE A 99 6.58 -2.45 1.16
CA ILE A 99 6.48 -1.17 0.45
C ILE A 99 7.12 -0.10 1.31
N ALA A 100 8.17 0.53 0.82
CA ALA A 100 8.75 1.69 1.48
C ALA A 100 8.09 2.99 0.98
N VAL A 101 7.54 3.77 1.89
CA VAL A 101 7.00 5.11 1.59
C VAL A 101 8.08 6.14 1.90
N VAL A 102 8.48 6.88 0.88
CA VAL A 102 9.63 7.78 0.94
C VAL A 102 9.23 9.20 0.52
N SER A 103 10.01 10.18 0.96
CA SER A 103 9.89 11.55 0.50
C SER A 103 11.26 12.23 0.44
N GLY A 104 11.50 13.06 -0.56
CA GLY A 104 12.74 13.80 -0.68
C GLY A 104 12.89 14.88 0.39
N LYS A 105 11.78 15.32 1.02
CA LYS A 105 11.73 16.42 1.99
C LYS A 105 10.78 16.11 3.13
N GLY A 106 11.06 16.65 4.32
CA GLY A 106 10.14 16.66 5.45
C GLY A 106 8.95 17.60 5.22
N GLY A 107 7.82 17.31 5.88
CA GLY A 107 6.63 18.16 5.84
C GLY A 107 5.70 17.93 4.63
N VAL A 108 5.97 16.99 3.75
CA VAL A 108 5.08 16.66 2.61
C VAL A 108 3.92 15.72 2.98
N GLY A 109 3.81 15.33 4.25
CA GLY A 109 2.75 14.45 4.75
C GLY A 109 2.99 12.95 4.49
N LYS A 110 4.25 12.52 4.34
CA LYS A 110 4.64 11.12 4.13
C LYS A 110 3.98 10.16 5.12
N SER A 111 4.06 10.45 6.43
CA SER A 111 3.53 9.58 7.48
C SER A 111 1.99 9.49 7.45
N THR A 112 1.30 10.60 7.13
CA THR A 112 -0.15 10.60 6.89
C THR A 112 -0.52 9.70 5.70
N VAL A 113 0.26 9.78 4.63
CA VAL A 113 0.06 8.92 3.45
C VAL A 113 0.33 7.47 3.79
N SER A 114 1.41 7.16 4.53
CA SER A 114 1.74 5.79 4.98
C SER A 114 0.65 5.16 5.83
N ALA A 115 0.14 5.91 6.83
CA ALA A 115 -0.93 5.47 7.72
C ALA A 115 -2.20 5.10 6.95
N ASN A 116 -2.65 6.01 6.10
CA ASN A 116 -3.89 5.83 5.36
C ASN A 116 -3.75 4.84 4.19
N LEU A 117 -2.57 4.70 3.59
CA LEU A 117 -2.28 3.62 2.64
C LEU A 117 -2.44 2.25 3.29
N ALA A 118 -1.83 2.05 4.48
CA ALA A 118 -1.93 0.78 5.20
C ALA A 118 -3.39 0.43 5.52
N LEU A 119 -4.16 1.38 6.01
CA LEU A 119 -5.58 1.20 6.33
C LEU A 119 -6.44 0.95 5.09
N ALA A 120 -6.21 1.69 3.99
CA ALA A 120 -6.95 1.51 2.75
C ALA A 120 -6.71 0.12 2.12
N ILE A 121 -5.47 -0.39 2.20
CA ILE A 121 -5.15 -1.76 1.76
C ILE A 121 -5.84 -2.78 2.68
N ALA A 122 -5.85 -2.57 4.00
CA ALA A 122 -6.50 -3.46 4.94
C ALA A 122 -8.03 -3.49 4.80
N GLU A 123 -8.66 -2.35 4.48
CA GLU A 123 -10.11 -2.26 4.22
C GLU A 123 -10.55 -3.18 3.08
N SER A 124 -9.66 -3.49 2.13
CA SER A 124 -9.91 -4.45 1.06
C SER A 124 -9.79 -5.93 1.46
N GLY A 125 -9.42 -6.21 2.72
CA GLY A 125 -9.30 -7.57 3.28
C GLY A 125 -7.88 -8.13 3.29
N ALA A 126 -6.84 -7.34 2.94
CA ALA A 126 -5.45 -7.77 3.05
C ALA A 126 -4.96 -7.73 4.51
N LYS A 127 -4.04 -8.62 4.87
CA LYS A 127 -3.31 -8.55 6.13
C LYS A 127 -2.17 -7.55 6.02
N VAL A 128 -2.24 -6.47 6.80
CA VAL A 128 -1.31 -5.34 6.66
C VAL A 128 -0.60 -5.03 7.98
N GLY A 129 0.69 -4.70 7.86
CA GLY A 129 1.50 -4.10 8.92
C GLY A 129 1.98 -2.71 8.51
N LEU A 130 2.18 -1.85 9.51
CA LEU A 130 2.77 -0.52 9.36
C LEU A 130 3.96 -0.39 10.31
N MET A 131 5.14 -0.18 9.75
CA MET A 131 6.36 0.06 10.49
C MET A 131 6.78 1.52 10.35
N ASP A 132 6.85 2.23 11.47
CA ASP A 132 7.41 3.57 11.54
C ASP A 132 8.92 3.51 11.74
N ALA A 133 9.65 3.74 10.67
CA ALA A 133 11.11 3.74 10.64
C ALA A 133 11.71 5.16 10.73
N ASP A 134 10.89 6.19 10.92
CA ASP A 134 11.37 7.56 11.12
C ASP A 134 11.84 7.75 12.57
N ILE A 135 13.09 7.37 12.81
CA ILE A 135 13.70 7.39 14.14
C ILE A 135 13.83 8.81 14.72
N TYR A 136 13.93 9.81 13.84
CA TYR A 136 14.11 11.20 14.26
C TYR A 136 12.79 11.89 14.59
N GLY A 137 11.70 11.49 13.94
CA GLY A 137 10.39 12.07 14.12
C GLY A 137 9.26 11.05 14.05
N PRO A 138 9.28 10.01 14.92
CA PRO A 138 8.28 8.97 14.89
C PRO A 138 6.88 9.57 15.14
N SER A 139 5.92 9.21 14.33
CA SER A 139 4.59 9.82 14.34
C SER A 139 3.44 8.83 14.31
N GLN A 140 3.68 7.57 13.88
CA GLN A 140 2.60 6.61 13.71
C GLN A 140 1.90 6.24 15.03
N HIS A 141 2.64 6.19 16.16
CA HIS A 141 2.05 5.94 17.47
C HIS A 141 1.06 7.05 17.91
N ILE A 142 1.29 8.28 17.44
CA ILE A 142 0.37 9.42 17.65
C ILE A 142 -0.83 9.28 16.74
N MET A 143 -0.58 9.09 15.43
CA MET A 143 -1.61 9.01 14.40
C MET A 143 -2.60 7.86 14.61
N PHE A 144 -2.18 6.79 15.29
CA PHE A 144 -3.03 5.65 15.64
C PHE A 144 -3.62 5.71 17.06
N GLY A 145 -3.35 6.78 17.82
CA GLY A 145 -3.86 6.94 19.19
C GLY A 145 -3.36 5.88 20.17
N ILE A 146 -2.15 5.33 19.91
CA ILE A 146 -1.50 4.32 20.77
C ILE A 146 -0.31 4.90 21.56
N ARG A 147 -0.28 6.21 21.68
CA ARG A 147 0.74 6.93 22.46
C ARG A 147 0.75 6.45 23.90
N GLY A 148 1.92 6.08 24.41
CA GLY A 148 2.10 5.57 25.77
C GLY A 148 1.76 4.09 25.95
N GLU A 149 1.24 3.40 24.93
CA GLU A 149 1.13 1.95 24.95
C GLU A 149 2.52 1.31 24.87
N ARG A 150 2.68 0.15 25.51
CA ARG A 150 3.93 -0.62 25.49
C ARG A 150 3.71 -1.94 24.77
N PRO A 151 4.46 -2.23 23.68
CA PRO A 151 4.40 -3.53 23.01
C PRO A 151 4.76 -4.66 23.98
N LEU A 152 4.06 -5.77 23.84
CA LEU A 152 4.36 -6.97 24.61
C LEU A 152 5.59 -7.69 24.03
N MET A 153 6.27 -8.45 24.87
CA MET A 153 7.35 -9.35 24.45
C MET A 153 6.83 -10.78 24.45
N LYS A 154 7.15 -11.53 23.39
CA LYS A 154 6.87 -12.95 23.25
C LYS A 154 8.17 -13.71 23.12
N GLU A 155 8.31 -14.79 23.84
CA GLU A 155 9.46 -15.69 23.68
C GLU A 155 9.19 -16.67 22.51
N ASN A 156 10.16 -16.76 21.60
CA ASN A 156 10.10 -17.69 20.50
C ASN A 156 11.49 -18.33 20.31
N GLY A 157 11.63 -19.61 20.70
CA GLY A 157 12.88 -20.36 20.55
C GLY A 157 14.08 -19.74 21.28
N GLY A 158 13.87 -19.14 22.45
CA GLY A 158 14.93 -18.48 23.24
C GLY A 158 15.25 -17.04 22.81
N LYS A 159 14.54 -16.51 21.80
CA LYS A 159 14.64 -15.11 21.37
C LYS A 159 13.36 -14.36 21.76
N GLY A 160 13.52 -13.20 22.43
CA GLY A 160 12.44 -12.29 22.70
C GLY A 160 12.03 -11.54 21.42
N LEU A 161 10.75 -11.63 21.02
CA LEU A 161 10.19 -10.88 19.92
C LEU A 161 9.21 -9.83 20.44
N ILE A 162 9.22 -8.67 19.81
CA ILE A 162 8.29 -7.57 20.08
C ILE A 162 6.98 -7.85 19.34
N VAL A 163 5.86 -7.88 20.06
CA VAL A 163 4.54 -8.05 19.45
C VAL A 163 4.03 -6.68 19.01
N PRO A 164 3.79 -6.43 17.72
CA PRO A 164 3.24 -5.17 17.25
C PRO A 164 1.84 -4.94 17.82
N ILE A 165 1.45 -3.67 18.00
CA ILE A 165 0.12 -3.31 18.49
C ILE A 165 -0.87 -3.48 17.34
N GLU A 166 -1.99 -4.16 17.60
CA GLU A 166 -3.08 -4.25 16.65
C GLU A 166 -4.04 -3.08 16.84
N LYS A 167 -4.23 -2.28 15.79
CA LYS A 167 -5.11 -1.12 15.79
C LYS A 167 -5.80 -0.96 14.45
N PHE A 168 -7.11 -0.73 14.46
CA PHE A 168 -7.92 -0.57 13.25
C PHE A 168 -7.72 -1.69 12.20
N GLY A 169 -7.51 -2.93 12.65
CA GLY A 169 -7.35 -4.10 11.79
C GLY A 169 -5.97 -4.27 11.15
N ILE A 170 -4.97 -3.47 11.53
CA ILE A 170 -3.58 -3.62 11.09
C ILE A 170 -2.62 -3.76 12.28
N LYS A 171 -1.44 -4.32 12.04
CA LYS A 171 -0.33 -4.37 13.00
C LYS A 171 0.51 -3.10 12.86
N VAL A 172 0.68 -2.37 13.96
CA VAL A 172 1.44 -1.11 13.99
C VAL A 172 2.63 -1.24 14.92
N MET A 173 3.80 -0.84 14.44
CA MET A 173 4.99 -0.73 15.25
C MET A 173 5.73 0.56 14.95
N SER A 174 5.96 1.37 15.98
CA SER A 174 6.70 2.63 15.90
C SER A 174 7.82 2.62 16.93
N ILE A 175 8.97 3.17 16.55
CA ILE A 175 10.06 3.37 17.50
C ILE A 175 9.65 4.31 18.65
N GLY A 176 8.67 5.19 18.42
CA GLY A 176 8.07 6.04 19.43
C GLY A 176 7.40 5.29 20.58
N LEU A 177 7.07 4.00 20.41
CA LEU A 177 6.55 3.14 21.49
C LEU A 177 7.65 2.59 22.40
N LEU A 178 8.91 2.59 21.95
CA LEU A 178 10.05 2.03 22.65
C LEU A 178 10.90 3.09 23.34
N ILE A 179 10.77 4.35 22.94
CA ILE A 179 11.56 5.47 23.44
C ILE A 179 10.66 6.35 24.34
N ASP A 180 11.20 6.82 25.43
CA ASP A 180 10.52 7.84 26.23
C ASP A 180 10.63 9.19 25.52
N GLU A 181 9.47 9.79 25.18
CA GLU A 181 9.37 11.08 24.50
C GLU A 181 10.10 12.22 25.24
N LYS A 182 10.31 12.08 26.56
CA LYS A 182 11.02 13.06 27.39
C LYS A 182 12.54 12.91 27.33
N GLN A 183 13.04 11.82 26.74
CA GLN A 183 14.48 11.59 26.62
C GLN A 183 14.96 12.03 25.24
N ALA A 184 15.82 13.03 25.21
CA ALA A 184 16.54 13.40 23.99
C ALA A 184 17.58 12.31 23.67
N VAL A 185 17.25 11.39 22.77
CA VAL A 185 18.20 10.39 22.27
C VAL A 185 19.03 11.01 21.16
N VAL A 186 20.33 11.13 21.37
CA VAL A 186 21.25 11.59 20.31
C VAL A 186 21.59 10.42 19.41
N TRP A 187 20.86 10.29 18.31
CA TRP A 187 21.10 9.24 17.32
C TRP A 187 22.32 9.54 16.45
N ARG A 188 23.29 8.62 16.46
CA ARG A 188 24.43 8.65 15.52
C ARG A 188 24.23 7.58 14.45
N GLY A 189 24.73 7.81 13.22
CA GLY A 189 24.50 6.94 12.07
C GLY A 189 24.63 5.42 12.32
N PRO A 190 25.73 4.92 12.93
CA PRO A 190 25.87 3.49 13.25
C PRO A 190 24.82 2.96 14.23
N MET A 191 24.39 3.78 15.21
CA MET A 191 23.34 3.42 16.16
C MET A 191 21.97 3.31 15.46
N VAL A 192 21.66 4.24 14.57
CA VAL A 192 20.44 4.22 13.76
C VAL A 192 20.39 2.95 12.91
N SER A 193 21.46 2.62 12.21
CA SER A 193 21.53 1.42 11.37
C SER A 193 21.37 0.12 12.18
N SER A 194 21.91 0.08 13.39
CA SER A 194 21.75 -1.07 14.30
C SER A 194 20.32 -1.16 14.82
N ALA A 195 19.74 -0.03 15.25
CA ALA A 195 18.36 0.03 15.74
C ALA A 195 17.36 -0.40 14.66
N ILE A 196 17.56 0.07 13.42
CA ILE A 196 16.70 -0.33 12.29
C ILE A 196 16.79 -1.85 12.05
N ARG A 197 17.98 -2.41 12.00
CA ARG A 197 18.15 -3.87 11.82
C ARG A 197 17.44 -4.64 12.93
N GLN A 198 17.64 -4.24 14.17
CA GLN A 198 17.00 -4.86 15.32
C GLN A 198 15.47 -4.70 15.26
N PHE A 199 14.98 -3.52 14.91
CA PHE A 199 13.56 -3.23 14.78
C PHE A 199 12.88 -4.09 13.71
N VAL A 200 13.56 -4.33 12.59
CA VAL A 200 13.08 -5.21 11.53
C VAL A 200 13.11 -6.68 11.94
N SER A 201 14.19 -7.11 12.66
CA SER A 201 14.42 -8.54 12.98
C SER A 201 13.68 -9.02 14.23
N ASP A 202 13.35 -8.12 15.15
CA ASP A 202 12.84 -8.48 16.47
C ASP A 202 11.34 -8.24 16.65
N VAL A 203 10.65 -7.76 15.62
CA VAL A 203 9.18 -7.62 15.62
C VAL A 203 8.53 -8.87 15.03
N ASP A 204 7.55 -9.44 15.75
CA ASP A 204 6.75 -10.59 15.30
C ASP A 204 5.62 -10.13 14.38
N TRP A 205 5.94 -9.90 13.11
CA TRP A 205 4.93 -9.52 12.12
C TRP A 205 3.98 -10.66 11.75
N GLY A 206 4.42 -11.94 11.88
CA GLY A 206 3.69 -13.10 11.41
C GLY A 206 3.44 -13.06 9.90
N GLU A 207 2.31 -13.63 9.47
CA GLU A 207 1.93 -13.66 8.05
C GLU A 207 1.20 -12.38 7.65
N LEU A 208 1.80 -11.62 6.70
CA LEU A 208 1.23 -10.39 6.14
C LEU A 208 1.24 -10.44 4.61
N ASP A 209 0.22 -9.85 3.99
CA ASP A 209 0.21 -9.59 2.56
C ASP A 209 1.07 -8.38 2.21
N TYR A 210 1.01 -7.34 3.07
CA TYR A 210 1.76 -6.09 2.89
C TYR A 210 2.33 -5.58 4.22
N LEU A 211 3.58 -5.14 4.17
CA LEU A 211 4.20 -4.32 5.22
C LEU A 211 4.54 -2.96 4.64
N ILE A 212 3.91 -1.92 5.15
CA ILE A 212 4.20 -0.54 4.80
C ILE A 212 5.28 -0.02 5.74
N ILE A 213 6.35 0.53 5.19
CA ILE A 213 7.44 1.14 5.96
C ILE A 213 7.40 2.64 5.74
N ASP A 214 7.09 3.38 6.79
CA ASP A 214 7.18 4.84 6.83
C ASP A 214 8.64 5.23 7.06
N MET A 215 9.33 5.66 5.99
CA MET A 215 10.75 5.96 5.99
C MET A 215 11.04 7.35 6.57
N PRO A 216 12.23 7.64 7.09
CA PRO A 216 12.62 9.01 7.40
C PRO A 216 12.53 9.89 6.13
N PRO A 217 12.43 11.22 6.26
CA PRO A 217 12.51 12.11 5.09
C PRO A 217 13.95 12.24 4.57
N GLY A 218 14.08 12.58 3.28
CA GLY A 218 15.39 12.80 2.64
C GLY A 218 15.90 11.61 1.84
N THR A 219 17.21 11.62 1.54
CA THR A 219 17.88 10.64 0.68
C THR A 219 19.24 10.22 1.25
N GLY A 220 19.35 10.15 2.58
CA GLY A 220 20.60 9.86 3.28
C GLY A 220 20.88 8.36 3.49
N ASP A 221 21.97 8.07 4.21
CA ASP A 221 22.49 6.72 4.49
C ASP A 221 21.47 5.77 5.14
N ILE A 222 20.48 6.31 5.86
CA ILE A 222 19.42 5.52 6.50
C ILE A 222 18.58 4.80 5.46
N HIS A 223 18.24 5.47 4.35
CA HIS A 223 17.49 4.86 3.24
C HIS A 223 18.29 3.71 2.62
N LEU A 224 19.58 3.91 2.39
CA LEU A 224 20.48 2.87 1.86
C LEU A 224 20.57 1.68 2.81
N THR A 225 20.75 1.94 4.09
CA THR A 225 20.82 0.89 5.11
C THR A 225 19.51 0.09 5.18
N MET A 226 18.37 0.77 5.17
CA MET A 226 17.06 0.12 5.22
C MET A 226 16.87 -0.79 4.00
N ILE A 227 17.12 -0.28 2.79
CA ILE A 227 16.94 -1.03 1.54
C ILE A 227 17.90 -2.22 1.46
N GLN A 228 19.11 -2.09 1.97
CA GLN A 228 20.08 -3.19 2.03
C GLN A 228 19.73 -4.24 3.09
N THR A 229 19.02 -3.84 4.14
CA THR A 229 18.64 -4.73 5.25
C THR A 229 17.30 -5.41 4.98
N VAL A 230 16.34 -4.70 4.36
CA VAL A 230 14.97 -5.15 4.13
C VAL A 230 14.77 -5.45 2.65
N PRO A 231 14.27 -6.62 2.28
CA PRO A 231 14.00 -6.97 0.88
C PRO A 231 12.73 -6.23 0.38
N VAL A 232 12.87 -4.93 0.13
CA VAL A 232 11.78 -4.05 -0.29
C VAL A 232 11.27 -4.44 -1.67
N THR A 233 9.97 -4.69 -1.81
CA THR A 233 9.31 -5.00 -3.09
C THR A 233 9.27 -3.77 -4.01
N GLY A 234 9.11 -2.58 -3.42
CA GLY A 234 9.15 -1.33 -4.16
C GLY A 234 8.93 -0.11 -3.29
N VAL A 235 9.17 1.06 -3.86
CA VAL A 235 9.01 2.34 -3.17
C VAL A 235 7.88 3.17 -3.75
N ILE A 236 7.17 3.89 -2.87
CA ILE A 236 6.19 4.92 -3.24
C ILE A 236 6.77 6.27 -2.84
N VAL A 237 6.83 7.19 -3.78
CA VAL A 237 7.37 8.55 -3.58
C VAL A 237 6.22 9.50 -3.25
N VAL A 238 6.30 10.16 -2.09
CA VAL A 238 5.34 11.19 -1.67
C VAL A 238 5.95 12.56 -1.90
N THR A 239 5.21 13.45 -2.57
CA THR A 239 5.59 14.84 -2.79
C THR A 239 4.39 15.76 -2.67
N THR A 240 4.63 17.08 -2.68
CA THR A 240 3.61 18.12 -2.87
C THR A 240 3.86 18.84 -4.20
N PRO A 241 2.90 19.60 -4.76
CA PRO A 241 3.09 20.30 -6.04
C PRO A 241 4.18 21.36 -6.05
N GLN A 242 4.72 21.75 -4.88
CA GLN A 242 5.72 22.82 -4.75
C GLN A 242 7.05 22.46 -5.41
N LEU A 243 7.63 23.37 -6.19
CA LEU A 243 8.90 23.16 -6.90
C LEU A 243 10.05 22.71 -5.98
N VAL A 244 10.10 23.23 -4.74
CA VAL A 244 11.11 22.83 -3.76
C VAL A 244 10.97 21.36 -3.35
N ALA A 245 9.73 20.88 -3.14
CA ALA A 245 9.47 19.48 -2.81
C ALA A 245 9.77 18.57 -4.02
N LEU A 246 9.42 19.02 -5.22
CA LEU A 246 9.70 18.29 -6.48
C LEU A 246 11.20 18.16 -6.74
N ALA A 247 11.99 19.19 -6.47
CA ALA A 247 13.44 19.13 -6.63
C ALA A 247 14.10 18.06 -5.74
N ASP A 248 13.60 17.90 -4.51
CA ASP A 248 14.09 16.86 -3.60
C ASP A 248 13.52 15.47 -3.95
N ALA A 249 12.27 15.39 -4.44
CA ALA A 249 11.69 14.16 -4.94
C ALA A 249 12.48 13.58 -6.14
N LYS A 250 12.95 14.45 -7.07
CA LYS A 250 13.85 14.07 -8.18
C LYS A 250 15.09 13.34 -7.69
N LYS A 251 15.74 13.86 -6.65
CA LYS A 251 16.92 13.21 -6.04
C LYS A 251 16.59 11.83 -5.46
N GLY A 252 15.43 11.73 -4.80
CA GLY A 252 14.94 10.45 -4.26
C GLY A 252 14.73 9.40 -5.36
N ILE A 253 14.01 9.76 -6.43
CA ILE A 253 13.79 8.86 -7.57
C ILE A 253 15.11 8.41 -8.19
N ALA A 254 16.03 9.36 -8.44
CA ALA A 254 17.34 9.07 -9.01
C ALA A 254 18.17 8.13 -8.13
N MET A 255 18.07 8.24 -6.80
CA MET A 255 18.74 7.34 -5.86
C MET A 255 18.26 5.89 -6.01
N PHE A 256 16.92 5.67 -6.06
CA PHE A 256 16.36 4.31 -6.20
C PHE A 256 16.61 3.71 -7.58
N GLY A 257 16.77 4.53 -8.63
CA GLY A 257 17.13 4.10 -9.98
C GLY A 257 18.59 3.64 -10.14
N GLN A 258 19.46 3.83 -9.12
CA GLN A 258 20.86 3.39 -9.20
C GLN A 258 20.96 1.87 -9.29
N ALA A 259 21.86 1.39 -10.17
CA ALA A 259 22.07 -0.03 -10.42
C ALA A 259 22.42 -0.86 -9.17
N GLN A 260 22.96 -0.23 -8.14
CA GLN A 260 23.35 -0.86 -6.88
C GLN A 260 22.16 -1.18 -5.97
N LEU A 261 21.06 -0.42 -6.05
CA LEU A 261 19.89 -0.59 -5.19
C LEU A 261 18.82 -1.45 -5.86
N LYS A 262 18.56 -1.25 -7.16
CA LYS A 262 17.59 -1.98 -7.99
C LYS A 262 16.19 -2.12 -7.36
N VAL A 263 15.77 -1.14 -6.55
CA VAL A 263 14.43 -1.15 -5.96
C VAL A 263 13.48 -0.42 -6.89
N PRO A 264 12.43 -1.07 -7.38
CA PRO A 264 11.51 -0.45 -8.32
C PRO A 264 10.71 0.67 -7.65
N VAL A 265 10.58 1.81 -8.34
CA VAL A 265 9.61 2.83 -7.96
C VAL A 265 8.23 2.37 -8.45
N ILE A 266 7.33 2.08 -7.51
CA ILE A 266 5.95 1.66 -7.79
C ILE A 266 5.17 2.83 -8.38
N GLY A 267 5.45 4.04 -7.89
CA GLY A 267 4.88 5.25 -8.42
C GLY A 267 5.00 6.43 -7.44
N MET A 268 4.37 7.53 -7.85
CA MET A 268 4.35 8.79 -7.12
C MET A 268 2.92 9.17 -6.72
N VAL A 269 2.75 9.66 -5.49
CA VAL A 269 1.52 10.30 -5.02
C VAL A 269 1.79 11.78 -4.73
N GLU A 270 0.88 12.64 -5.22
CA GLU A 270 0.91 14.07 -4.94
C GLU A 270 -0.03 14.38 -3.78
N ASN A 271 0.54 14.64 -2.61
CA ASN A 271 -0.20 15.04 -1.42
C ASN A 271 -0.40 16.56 -1.38
N MET A 272 -1.43 17.01 -0.66
CA MET A 272 -1.81 18.43 -0.57
C MET A 272 -2.02 19.07 -1.94
N SER A 273 -2.56 18.30 -2.89
CA SER A 273 -2.68 18.69 -4.30
C SER A 273 -3.64 19.85 -4.53
N TYR A 274 -4.73 19.86 -3.79
CA TYR A 274 -5.75 20.88 -3.87
C TYR A 274 -6.52 20.99 -2.55
N PHE A 275 -7.06 22.16 -2.31
CA PHE A 275 -8.00 22.42 -1.22
C PHE A 275 -9.41 22.58 -1.78
N THR A 276 -10.39 21.97 -1.14
CA THR A 276 -11.81 22.13 -1.44
C THR A 276 -12.53 22.61 -0.19
N PRO A 277 -13.07 23.84 -0.17
CA PRO A 277 -13.86 24.33 0.95
C PRO A 277 -15.15 23.53 1.10
N ALA A 278 -15.60 23.33 2.33
CA ALA A 278 -16.85 22.61 2.61
C ALA A 278 -18.08 23.30 1.98
N GLU A 279 -18.05 24.63 1.93
CA GLU A 279 -19.12 25.46 1.36
C GLU A 279 -19.14 25.43 -0.18
N LEU A 280 -18.07 25.03 -0.84
CA LEU A 280 -17.90 24.98 -2.27
C LEU A 280 -17.25 23.65 -2.71
N PRO A 281 -17.95 22.52 -2.57
CA PRO A 281 -17.37 21.18 -2.73
C PRO A 281 -16.91 20.89 -4.16
N GLU A 282 -17.41 21.60 -5.16
CA GLU A 282 -17.00 21.46 -6.56
C GLU A 282 -15.76 22.28 -6.92
N ASN A 283 -15.31 23.20 -6.03
CA ASN A 283 -14.20 24.08 -6.31
C ASN A 283 -12.90 23.50 -5.79
N LYS A 284 -11.87 23.51 -6.62
CA LYS A 284 -10.50 23.11 -6.25
C LYS A 284 -9.55 24.28 -6.31
N TYR A 285 -8.91 24.57 -5.18
CA TYR A 285 -7.90 25.62 -5.05
C TYR A 285 -6.51 24.99 -4.93
N TYR A 286 -5.62 25.33 -5.85
CA TYR A 286 -4.28 24.76 -5.94
C TYR A 286 -3.27 25.61 -5.17
N ILE A 287 -3.34 25.57 -3.84
CA ILE A 287 -2.57 26.44 -2.94
C ILE A 287 -1.05 26.25 -3.12
N PHE A 288 -0.61 25.02 -3.35
CA PHE A 288 0.80 24.67 -3.51
C PHE A 288 1.25 24.47 -4.95
N GLY A 289 0.43 24.79 -5.93
CA GLY A 289 0.65 24.54 -7.35
C GLY A 289 -0.23 23.42 -7.88
N LYS A 290 -0.18 23.16 -9.17
CA LYS A 290 -1.06 22.23 -9.87
C LYS A 290 -0.26 21.19 -10.64
N ASN A 291 -0.56 19.90 -10.42
CA ASN A 291 -0.02 18.77 -11.17
C ASN A 291 1.52 18.62 -11.12
N GLY A 292 2.20 19.22 -10.15
CA GLY A 292 3.66 19.17 -10.08
C GLY A 292 4.20 17.73 -9.96
N GLY A 293 3.59 16.92 -9.07
CA GLY A 293 3.94 15.51 -8.92
C GLY A 293 3.56 14.68 -10.13
N LYS A 294 2.39 14.96 -10.76
CA LYS A 294 1.98 14.29 -11.99
C LYS A 294 2.98 14.50 -13.11
N ASN A 295 3.36 15.76 -13.38
CA ASN A 295 4.32 16.10 -14.42
C ASN A 295 5.69 15.48 -14.14
N LEU A 296 6.09 15.42 -12.86
CA LEU A 296 7.33 14.78 -12.46
C LEU A 296 7.29 13.27 -12.67
N ALA A 297 6.17 12.62 -12.39
CA ALA A 297 6.00 11.19 -12.66
C ALA A 297 6.12 10.88 -14.17
N GLU A 298 5.52 11.72 -15.02
CA GLU A 298 5.66 11.64 -16.48
C GLU A 298 7.11 11.85 -16.94
N GLU A 299 7.84 12.84 -16.36
CA GLU A 299 9.25 13.11 -16.68
C GLU A 299 10.16 11.90 -16.40
N PHE A 300 9.86 11.13 -15.36
CA PHE A 300 10.67 9.98 -14.95
C PHE A 300 10.11 8.61 -15.41
N ASP A 301 9.06 8.61 -16.22
CA ASP A 301 8.37 7.40 -16.69
C ASP A 301 7.99 6.44 -15.54
N ILE A 302 7.45 7.02 -14.45
CA ILE A 302 6.93 6.27 -13.30
C ILE A 302 5.43 6.47 -13.17
N PRO A 303 4.67 5.47 -12.66
CA PRO A 303 3.24 5.59 -12.49
C PRO A 303 2.85 6.75 -11.56
N PHE A 304 1.86 7.54 -11.95
CA PHE A 304 1.22 8.50 -11.07
C PHE A 304 0.06 7.83 -10.33
N LEU A 305 0.17 7.72 -9.02
CA LEU A 305 -0.76 6.90 -8.21
C LEU A 305 -2.01 7.66 -7.76
N GLY A 306 -1.95 8.99 -7.75
CA GLY A 306 -3.12 9.81 -7.39
C GLY A 306 -2.78 11.13 -6.72
N GLN A 307 -3.84 11.88 -6.43
CA GLN A 307 -3.81 13.16 -5.75
C GLN A 307 -4.59 13.09 -4.44
N ILE A 308 -3.96 13.48 -3.34
CA ILE A 308 -4.59 13.56 -2.02
C ILE A 308 -4.90 15.03 -1.73
N PRO A 309 -6.14 15.37 -1.35
CA PRO A 309 -6.52 16.75 -1.07
C PRO A 309 -5.90 17.25 0.25
N LEU A 310 -5.79 18.57 0.37
CA LEU A 310 -5.51 19.25 1.62
C LEU A 310 -6.84 19.57 2.30
N VAL A 311 -7.20 18.81 3.32
CA VAL A 311 -8.44 19.03 4.08
C VAL A 311 -8.19 18.98 5.58
N GLN A 312 -8.99 19.73 6.33
CA GLN A 312 -8.85 19.86 7.78
C GLN A 312 -9.02 18.52 8.51
N SER A 313 -9.97 17.69 8.07
CA SER A 313 -10.27 16.39 8.68
C SER A 313 -9.09 15.41 8.64
N ILE A 314 -8.24 15.46 7.60
CA ILE A 314 -7.02 14.63 7.53
C ILE A 314 -6.04 15.02 8.64
N ARG A 315 -5.84 16.33 8.86
CA ARG A 315 -4.96 16.83 9.92
C ARG A 315 -5.53 16.48 11.30
N GLU A 316 -6.81 16.79 11.53
CA GLU A 316 -7.47 16.53 12.82
C GLU A 316 -7.50 15.05 13.17
N GLY A 317 -7.80 14.20 12.20
CA GLY A 317 -7.75 12.74 12.37
C GLY A 317 -6.38 12.26 12.81
N GLY A 318 -5.31 12.76 12.20
CA GLY A 318 -3.93 12.45 12.62
C GLY A 318 -3.61 12.90 14.05
N ASP A 319 -4.06 14.09 14.46
CA ASP A 319 -3.84 14.62 15.81
C ASP A 319 -4.65 13.88 16.88
N LEU A 320 -5.85 13.42 16.53
CA LEU A 320 -6.76 12.68 17.42
C LEU A 320 -6.48 11.18 17.48
N GLY A 321 -5.56 10.66 16.67
CA GLY A 321 -5.27 9.23 16.61
C GLY A 321 -6.34 8.42 15.87
N ILE A 322 -7.09 9.06 14.97
CA ILE A 322 -8.16 8.48 14.15
C ILE A 322 -7.87 8.83 12.68
N PRO A 323 -7.00 8.07 11.99
CA PRO A 323 -6.70 8.32 10.60
C PRO A 323 -7.95 8.42 9.72
N ILE A 324 -7.87 9.20 8.64
CA ILE A 324 -9.04 9.51 7.80
C ILE A 324 -9.73 8.26 7.24
N MET A 325 -9.00 7.18 7.00
CA MET A 325 -9.55 5.92 6.51
C MET A 325 -10.50 5.23 7.49
N VAL A 326 -10.44 5.56 8.77
CA VAL A 326 -11.39 5.05 9.80
C VAL A 326 -12.43 6.08 10.24
N SER A 327 -12.45 7.25 9.61
CA SER A 327 -13.45 8.31 9.83
C SER A 327 -14.65 8.15 8.89
N ASP A 328 -15.64 9.05 9.01
CA ASP A 328 -16.82 9.11 8.15
C ASP A 328 -16.65 10.03 6.92
N ASP A 329 -15.45 10.61 6.69
CA ASP A 329 -15.17 11.49 5.55
C ASP A 329 -15.03 10.69 4.24
N ALA A 330 -16.16 10.44 3.57
CA ALA A 330 -16.21 9.65 2.35
C ALA A 330 -15.37 10.23 1.19
N ILE A 331 -15.23 11.56 1.10
CA ILE A 331 -14.50 12.22 0.01
C ILE A 331 -13.00 11.96 0.15
N SER A 332 -12.45 12.21 1.33
CA SER A 332 -11.04 12.00 1.60
C SER A 332 -10.67 10.51 1.58
N LYS A 333 -11.55 9.64 2.13
CA LYS A 333 -11.39 8.18 2.05
C LYS A 333 -11.28 7.70 0.61
N LYS A 334 -12.14 8.20 -0.29
CA LYS A 334 -12.11 7.83 -1.70
C LYS A 334 -10.75 8.11 -2.34
N ALA A 335 -10.15 9.28 -2.07
CA ALA A 335 -8.83 9.62 -2.61
C ALA A 335 -7.74 8.64 -2.15
N PHE A 336 -7.77 8.23 -0.88
CA PHE A 336 -6.83 7.24 -0.35
C PHE A 336 -7.10 5.82 -0.88
N SER A 337 -8.36 5.43 -1.04
CA SER A 337 -8.74 4.11 -1.59
C SER A 337 -8.31 3.98 -3.06
N GLU A 338 -8.50 5.02 -3.89
CA GLU A 338 -8.05 5.07 -5.28
C GLU A 338 -6.51 5.01 -5.35
N PHE A 339 -5.82 5.78 -4.53
CA PHE A 339 -4.37 5.74 -4.43
C PHE A 339 -3.85 4.35 -4.03
N ALA A 340 -4.42 3.75 -2.98
CA ALA A 340 -4.04 2.42 -2.50
C ALA A 340 -4.29 1.34 -3.57
N GLY A 341 -5.43 1.39 -4.26
CA GLY A 341 -5.75 0.51 -5.37
C GLY A 341 -4.70 0.59 -6.49
N ASN A 342 -4.32 1.81 -6.91
CA ASN A 342 -3.29 2.00 -7.93
C ASN A 342 -1.90 1.50 -7.47
N ALA A 343 -1.55 1.70 -6.21
CA ALA A 343 -0.29 1.22 -5.64
C ALA A 343 -0.20 -0.31 -5.64
N VAL A 344 -1.23 -0.97 -5.13
CA VAL A 344 -1.29 -2.43 -5.04
C VAL A 344 -1.35 -3.08 -6.43
N ARG A 345 -2.09 -2.46 -7.37
CA ARG A 345 -2.10 -2.84 -8.78
C ARG A 345 -0.70 -2.81 -9.38
N GLY A 346 0.05 -1.72 -9.19
CA GLY A 346 1.41 -1.58 -9.69
C GLY A 346 2.34 -2.69 -9.17
N ILE A 347 2.17 -3.11 -7.91
CA ILE A 347 2.91 -4.22 -7.30
C ILE A 347 2.51 -5.55 -7.95
N ALA A 348 1.21 -5.80 -8.12
CA ALA A 348 0.71 -7.04 -8.71
C ALA A 348 1.22 -7.23 -10.15
N VAL A 349 1.19 -6.18 -10.96
CA VAL A 349 1.72 -6.20 -12.34
C VAL A 349 3.22 -6.50 -12.35
N LYS A 350 4.00 -5.86 -11.46
CA LYS A 350 5.45 -6.13 -11.35
C LYS A 350 5.74 -7.57 -10.92
N ASN A 351 4.96 -8.10 -9.98
CA ASN A 351 5.13 -9.49 -9.53
C ASN A 351 4.76 -10.51 -10.61
N ALA A 352 3.86 -10.18 -11.53
CA ALA A 352 3.44 -11.06 -12.62
C ALA A 352 4.38 -11.01 -13.86
N GLY A 353 5.14 -9.93 -14.02
CA GLY A 353 5.96 -9.65 -15.19
C GLY A 353 7.44 -10.04 -15.06
N GLN A 354 7.86 -10.67 -13.96
CA GLN A 354 9.24 -11.10 -13.69
C GLN A 354 9.41 -12.60 -13.86
#